data_0e1685c7d989ee4661f087418ee2a1bf
#
_entry.id   0e1685c7d989ee4661f087418ee2a1bf
#
_cell.length_a   1.000
_cell.length_b   1.000
_cell.length_c   1.000
_cell.angle_alpha   90.00
_cell.angle_beta   90.00
_cell.angle_gamma   90.00
#
_symmetry.space_group_name_H-M   'P 1'
#
loop_
_entity.id
_entity.type
_entity.pdbx_description
1 polymer ?
#
loop_
_entity_poly.entity_id
_entity_poly.type
_entity_poly.pdbx_seq_one_letter_code
_entity_poly.pdbx_strand_id
1 'polypeptide(L)'
;MSLPVERVNIGIFGKMNAGKSSVMNLLTQQETSIVDSTPGTTSDTKISLMEIHGSGPVRIFDTAGIDEHGGLGEKKRKKVMNDLKETDLVLLIIDPSTAEFNTESGFMEEAREMDKQIIVIYNLFRDEDKELIHSVENSVPLLRFHKKIILKADDPRSRKPLVDFILDNYERDNTSSELLPFIERDNFYILVIPMDEETPAGRLLRPQAMTEEYITRNWGYPVSFRLDLTAARGDNPEEEKKRFLYLLNGLVKRPRCIITDSQAMDIMSKWCPADIDLTTFSIVMINYMSGGKLSNFVKGAETAGNLKSGDSILIAEACNHSRVGEDIGTVQIPALVEKIYPGVKVEHNFGREFQDNSELEKYSLIIHCGGCMISRQKMTARIRDLDAVGVPYTNYGIFLSAVNGRAALRKVVKPWGIEI
;
A
#
# COMPACT_ATOMS: atom_id res chain seq x y z
N MET A 1 9.91 16.82 9.32
CA MET A 1 9.99 15.76 8.32
C MET A 1 8.78 15.93 7.40
N SER A 2 8.99 16.06 6.09
CA SER A 2 7.89 16.13 5.12
C SER A 2 7.07 14.84 5.16
N LEU A 3 5.76 14.94 4.90
CA LEU A 3 4.87 13.79 4.66
C LEU A 3 5.55 12.84 3.66
N PRO A 4 5.39 11.52 3.80
CA PRO A 4 5.90 10.59 2.81
C PRO A 4 5.20 10.86 1.48
N VAL A 5 5.92 11.51 0.59
CA VAL A 5 5.48 11.78 -0.77
C VAL A 5 5.30 10.44 -1.47
N GLU A 6 4.19 10.24 -2.16
CA GLU A 6 3.97 9.04 -2.96
C GLU A 6 5.02 9.00 -4.08
N ARG A 7 5.81 7.94 -4.07
CA ARG A 7 6.91 7.75 -5.04
C ARG A 7 6.54 6.66 -6.02
N VAL A 8 6.88 6.87 -7.27
CA VAL A 8 6.87 5.79 -8.26
C VAL A 8 8.01 4.84 -7.93
N ASN A 9 7.69 3.56 -7.78
CA ASN A 9 8.65 2.50 -7.49
C ASN A 9 9.15 1.90 -8.80
N ILE A 10 10.40 2.15 -9.15
CA ILE A 10 11.05 1.62 -10.35
C ILE A 10 11.98 0.48 -9.92
N GLY A 11 11.67 -0.75 -10.34
CA GLY A 11 12.50 -1.92 -10.08
C GLY A 11 13.40 -2.22 -11.26
N ILE A 12 14.70 -2.41 -11.01
CA ILE A 12 15.69 -2.82 -12.02
C ILE A 12 15.92 -4.31 -11.87
N PHE A 13 15.52 -5.09 -12.87
CA PHE A 13 15.59 -6.54 -12.90
C PHE A 13 16.46 -7.01 -14.07
N GLY A 14 16.97 -8.21 -13.98
CA GLY A 14 17.81 -8.84 -15.01
C GLY A 14 18.76 -9.85 -14.40
N LYS A 15 19.43 -10.64 -15.22
CA LYS A 15 20.43 -11.62 -14.78
C LYS A 15 21.59 -10.97 -14.04
N MET A 16 22.35 -11.80 -13.35
CA MET A 16 23.63 -11.39 -12.79
C MET A 16 24.53 -10.87 -13.94
N ASN A 17 25.24 -9.77 -13.67
CA ASN A 17 26.13 -9.08 -14.61
C ASN A 17 25.46 -8.49 -15.89
N ALA A 18 24.14 -8.44 -16.01
CA ALA A 18 23.46 -7.77 -17.12
C ALA A 18 23.63 -6.23 -17.11
N GLY A 19 24.20 -5.65 -16.03
CA GLY A 19 24.43 -4.21 -15.92
C GLY A 19 23.38 -3.45 -15.13
N LYS A 20 22.61 -4.12 -14.24
CA LYS A 20 21.59 -3.50 -13.39
C LYS A 20 22.12 -2.32 -12.57
N SER A 21 23.22 -2.54 -11.84
CA SER A 21 23.84 -1.48 -11.03
C SER A 21 24.41 -0.35 -11.88
N SER A 22 24.88 -0.64 -13.10
CA SER A 22 25.30 0.39 -14.05
C SER A 22 24.13 1.27 -14.50
N VAL A 23 22.98 0.67 -14.81
CA VAL A 23 21.74 1.41 -15.14
C VAL A 23 21.26 2.23 -13.94
N MET A 24 21.33 1.69 -12.71
CA MET A 24 20.99 2.43 -11.51
C MET A 24 21.90 3.65 -11.33
N ASN A 25 23.21 3.47 -11.46
CA ASN A 25 24.19 4.56 -11.35
C ASN A 25 23.98 5.61 -12.46
N LEU A 26 23.69 5.17 -13.68
CA LEU A 26 23.38 6.06 -14.81
C LEU A 26 22.14 6.93 -14.51
N LEU A 27 21.07 6.35 -13.98
CA LEU A 27 19.85 7.09 -13.62
C LEU A 27 20.12 8.07 -12.47
N THR A 28 20.76 7.61 -11.39
CA THR A 28 20.92 8.37 -10.15
C THR A 28 22.07 9.36 -10.19
N GLN A 29 23.00 9.24 -11.13
CA GLN A 29 24.26 9.99 -11.20
C GLN A 29 25.12 9.87 -9.93
N GLN A 30 25.04 8.76 -9.23
CA GLN A 30 25.78 8.49 -8.01
C GLN A 30 26.60 7.21 -8.19
N GLU A 31 27.87 7.26 -7.90
CA GLU A 31 28.75 6.08 -7.84
C GLU A 31 28.49 5.24 -6.58
N THR A 32 27.80 5.81 -5.60
CA THR A 32 27.44 5.14 -4.35
C THR A 32 25.95 5.34 -4.09
N SER A 33 25.19 4.25 -4.17
CA SER A 33 23.81 4.24 -3.68
C SER A 33 23.79 4.55 -2.19
N ILE A 34 23.03 5.57 -1.78
CA ILE A 34 22.70 5.76 -0.37
C ILE A 34 21.87 4.54 0.04
N VAL A 35 22.49 3.68 0.83
CA VAL A 35 21.79 2.55 1.44
C VAL A 35 20.90 3.16 2.52
N ASP A 36 19.64 3.33 2.22
CA ASP A 36 18.64 3.55 3.28
C ASP A 36 18.50 2.20 4.01
N SER A 37 19.21 2.09 5.13
CA SER A 37 19.13 0.94 6.02
C SER A 37 17.83 1.01 6.83
N THR A 38 16.69 0.85 6.15
CA THR A 38 15.43 0.61 6.84
C THR A 38 15.54 -0.74 7.53
N PRO A 39 15.37 -0.84 8.87
CA PRO A 39 15.43 -2.12 9.56
C PRO A 39 14.42 -3.10 8.95
N GLY A 40 14.92 -4.25 8.46
CA GLY A 40 14.10 -5.29 7.82
C GLY A 40 14.37 -5.52 6.33
N THR A 41 15.23 -4.73 5.68
CA THR A 41 15.72 -5.03 4.33
C THR A 41 16.98 -5.89 4.43
N THR A 42 16.89 -7.14 4.00
CA THR A 42 18.06 -8.01 3.86
C THR A 42 19.03 -7.45 2.81
N SER A 43 20.31 -7.66 3.01
CA SER A 43 21.51 -6.97 2.50
C SER A 43 21.73 -6.85 0.98
N ASP A 44 20.82 -7.25 0.10
CA ASP A 44 21.11 -7.39 -1.32
C ASP A 44 20.35 -6.43 -2.27
N THR A 45 19.35 -5.67 -1.80
CA THR A 45 18.63 -4.69 -2.63
C THR A 45 19.12 -3.28 -2.28
N LYS A 46 19.75 -2.60 -3.23
CA LYS A 46 20.13 -1.20 -3.08
C LYS A 46 18.95 -0.30 -3.45
N ILE A 47 18.68 0.71 -2.64
CA ILE A 47 17.57 1.64 -2.85
C ILE A 47 18.12 3.04 -3.04
N SER A 48 17.66 3.74 -4.07
CA SER A 48 17.92 5.15 -4.27
C SER A 48 16.62 5.95 -4.35
N LEU A 49 16.62 7.09 -3.70
CA LEU A 49 15.53 8.06 -3.76
C LEU A 49 15.97 9.24 -4.60
N MET A 50 15.20 9.60 -5.62
CA MET A 50 15.49 10.76 -6.46
C MET A 50 14.21 11.39 -6.97
N GLU A 51 14.34 12.54 -7.60
CA GLU A 51 13.25 13.20 -8.33
C GLU A 51 13.57 13.18 -9.82
N ILE A 52 12.62 12.68 -10.62
CA ILE A 52 12.69 12.76 -12.08
C ILE A 52 11.78 13.91 -12.51
N HIS A 53 12.37 14.95 -13.11
CA HIS A 53 11.60 16.09 -13.61
C HIS A 53 10.58 15.60 -14.64
N GLY A 54 9.29 15.90 -14.40
CA GLY A 54 8.17 15.38 -15.22
C GLY A 54 7.44 14.16 -14.62
N SER A 55 8.13 13.31 -13.84
CA SER A 55 7.49 12.20 -13.11
C SER A 55 7.32 12.51 -11.61
N GLY A 56 8.13 13.41 -11.04
CA GLY A 56 8.17 13.66 -9.60
C GLY A 56 9.10 12.70 -8.85
N PRO A 57 8.87 12.47 -7.54
CA PRO A 57 9.72 11.64 -6.70
C PRO A 57 9.59 10.16 -7.06
N VAL A 58 10.75 9.50 -7.24
CA VAL A 58 10.84 8.08 -7.55
C VAL A 58 11.71 7.35 -6.52
N ARG A 59 11.46 6.05 -6.37
CA ARG A 59 12.26 5.12 -5.60
C ARG A 59 12.74 4.02 -6.53
N ILE A 60 14.05 3.91 -6.69
CA ILE A 60 14.65 2.92 -7.58
C ILE A 60 15.25 1.80 -6.74
N PHE A 61 14.95 0.55 -7.14
CA PHE A 61 15.55 -0.64 -6.51
C PHE A 61 16.48 -1.33 -7.50
N ASP A 62 17.74 -1.56 -7.09
CA ASP A 62 18.64 -2.51 -7.76
C ASP A 62 18.44 -3.88 -7.10
N THR A 63 17.84 -4.81 -7.82
CA THR A 63 17.47 -6.12 -7.29
C THR A 63 18.57 -7.15 -7.47
N ALA A 64 18.50 -8.27 -6.75
CA ALA A 64 19.33 -9.43 -6.99
C ALA A 64 19.11 -9.99 -8.41
N GLY A 65 20.06 -10.80 -8.92
CA GLY A 65 19.90 -11.47 -10.21
C GLY A 65 18.71 -12.42 -10.24
N ILE A 66 17.94 -12.41 -11.33
CA ILE A 66 16.77 -13.30 -11.51
C ILE A 66 17.16 -14.76 -11.76
N ASP A 67 18.44 -15.03 -12.02
CA ASP A 67 19.03 -16.32 -12.40
C ASP A 67 19.75 -17.04 -11.25
N GLU A 68 19.64 -16.57 -10.03
CA GLU A 68 20.34 -17.18 -8.89
C GLU A 68 19.66 -18.47 -8.44
N HIS A 69 20.40 -19.61 -8.54
CA HIS A 69 19.96 -20.96 -8.17
C HIS A 69 20.68 -21.50 -6.92
N GLY A 70 20.06 -22.48 -6.22
CA GLY A 70 20.60 -23.14 -5.03
C GLY A 70 19.83 -22.78 -3.74
N GLY A 71 20.14 -23.39 -2.58
CA GLY A 71 19.38 -23.19 -1.34
C GLY A 71 19.35 -21.74 -0.82
N LEU A 72 20.33 -20.91 -1.18
CA LEU A 72 20.30 -19.47 -1.02
C LEU A 72 19.45 -18.78 -2.13
N GLY A 73 19.33 -19.42 -3.29
CA GLY A 73 18.62 -18.93 -4.46
C GLY A 73 17.11 -18.84 -4.25
N GLU A 74 16.49 -19.78 -3.53
CA GLU A 74 15.05 -19.71 -3.23
C GLU A 74 14.71 -18.48 -2.38
N LYS A 75 15.53 -18.17 -1.38
CA LYS A 75 15.33 -16.96 -0.56
C LYS A 75 15.50 -15.69 -1.41
N LYS A 76 16.48 -15.67 -2.31
CA LYS A 76 16.73 -14.54 -3.21
C LYS A 76 15.62 -14.42 -4.25
N ARG A 77 15.13 -15.53 -4.81
CA ARG A 77 13.97 -15.53 -5.71
C ARG A 77 12.72 -14.99 -5.01
N LYS A 78 12.42 -15.47 -3.79
CA LYS A 78 11.30 -14.93 -3.00
C LYS A 78 11.43 -13.42 -2.80
N LYS A 79 12.65 -12.93 -2.58
CA LYS A 79 12.92 -11.49 -2.46
C LYS A 79 12.70 -10.75 -3.77
N VAL A 80 13.22 -11.24 -4.90
CA VAL A 80 13.00 -10.64 -6.23
C VAL A 80 11.52 -10.54 -6.52
N MET A 81 10.72 -11.57 -6.18
CA MET A 81 9.27 -11.55 -6.34
C MET A 81 8.58 -10.56 -5.41
N ASN A 82 9.07 -10.38 -4.20
CA ASN A 82 8.57 -9.36 -3.29
C ASN A 82 8.89 -7.95 -3.78
N ASP A 83 10.09 -7.72 -4.32
CA ASP A 83 10.47 -6.46 -4.94
C ASP A 83 9.60 -6.19 -6.18
N LEU A 84 9.31 -7.22 -6.99
CA LEU A 84 8.40 -7.11 -8.13
C LEU A 84 6.98 -6.72 -7.69
N LYS A 85 6.47 -7.30 -6.60
CA LYS A 85 5.15 -6.93 -6.03
C LYS A 85 5.09 -5.44 -5.65
N GLU A 86 6.19 -4.84 -5.20
CA GLU A 86 6.26 -3.41 -4.82
C GLU A 86 6.49 -2.46 -6.01
N THR A 87 6.88 -2.98 -7.16
CA THR A 87 7.30 -2.20 -8.34
C THR A 87 6.09 -1.67 -9.12
N ASP A 88 6.12 -0.40 -9.50
CA ASP A 88 5.18 0.23 -10.43
C ASP A 88 5.66 0.05 -11.89
N LEU A 89 6.96 0.24 -12.13
CA LEU A 89 7.61 0.10 -13.43
C LEU A 89 8.81 -0.85 -13.33
N VAL A 90 8.80 -1.89 -14.12
CA VAL A 90 9.92 -2.83 -14.31
C VAL A 90 10.85 -2.32 -15.40
N LEU A 91 12.12 -2.11 -15.08
CA LEU A 91 13.18 -1.97 -16.06
C LEU A 91 13.90 -3.34 -16.15
N LEU A 92 13.61 -4.09 -17.22
CA LEU A 92 14.23 -5.38 -17.47
C LEU A 92 15.50 -5.20 -18.29
N ILE A 93 16.64 -5.44 -17.66
CA ILE A 93 17.97 -5.30 -18.29
C ILE A 93 18.36 -6.62 -18.93
N ILE A 94 18.61 -6.59 -20.22
CA ILE A 94 19.05 -7.73 -21.02
C ILE A 94 20.41 -7.43 -21.62
N ASP A 95 21.35 -8.35 -21.40
CA ASP A 95 22.60 -8.42 -22.12
C ASP A 95 22.38 -9.32 -23.36
N PRO A 96 22.39 -8.78 -24.58
CA PRO A 96 22.16 -9.57 -25.78
C PRO A 96 23.22 -10.63 -26.06
N SER A 97 24.40 -10.52 -25.46
CA SER A 97 25.53 -11.44 -25.66
C SER A 97 25.41 -12.74 -24.87
N THR A 98 24.41 -12.86 -23.99
CA THR A 98 24.18 -14.09 -23.21
C THR A 98 23.59 -15.20 -24.11
N ALA A 99 23.88 -16.46 -23.76
CA ALA A 99 23.49 -17.62 -24.60
C ALA A 99 22.04 -18.09 -24.36
N GLU A 100 21.49 -17.86 -23.17
CA GLU A 100 20.17 -18.39 -22.75
C GLU A 100 19.30 -17.29 -22.14
N PHE A 101 17.99 -17.32 -22.46
CA PHE A 101 17.01 -16.31 -22.03
C PHE A 101 15.77 -16.92 -21.34
N ASN A 102 15.85 -18.18 -20.89
CA ASN A 102 14.73 -18.87 -20.24
C ASN A 102 14.31 -18.17 -18.94
N THR A 103 15.27 -17.61 -18.21
CA THR A 103 15.02 -16.91 -16.94
C THR A 103 14.28 -15.60 -17.18
N GLU A 104 14.66 -14.83 -18.19
CA GLU A 104 13.99 -13.60 -18.58
C GLU A 104 12.56 -13.88 -19.06
N SER A 105 12.37 -14.96 -19.85
CA SER A 105 11.04 -15.39 -20.30
C SER A 105 10.12 -15.70 -19.11
N GLY A 106 10.57 -16.51 -18.17
CA GLY A 106 9.80 -16.86 -16.98
C GLY A 106 9.49 -15.64 -16.08
N PHE A 107 10.47 -14.75 -15.89
CA PHE A 107 10.28 -13.51 -15.14
C PHE A 107 9.23 -12.59 -15.82
N MET A 108 9.26 -12.49 -17.13
CA MET A 108 8.29 -11.66 -17.87
C MET A 108 6.87 -12.23 -17.77
N GLU A 109 6.71 -13.56 -17.75
CA GLU A 109 5.41 -14.20 -17.52
C GLU A 109 4.88 -13.87 -16.14
N GLU A 110 5.70 -14.00 -15.08
CA GLU A 110 5.36 -13.65 -13.71
C GLU A 110 5.01 -12.14 -13.57
N ALA A 111 5.78 -11.26 -14.20
CA ALA A 111 5.51 -9.83 -14.20
C ALA A 111 4.21 -9.48 -14.94
N ARG A 112 3.89 -10.20 -16.03
CA ARG A 112 2.63 -10.05 -16.76
C ARG A 112 1.43 -10.52 -15.95
N GLU A 113 1.54 -11.65 -15.27
CA GLU A 113 0.50 -12.13 -14.34
C GLU A 113 0.22 -11.11 -13.21
N MET A 114 1.23 -10.33 -12.85
CA MET A 114 1.12 -9.24 -11.88
C MET A 114 0.70 -7.90 -12.51
N ASP A 115 0.34 -7.87 -13.79
CA ASP A 115 -0.05 -6.67 -14.54
C ASP A 115 0.99 -5.53 -14.41
N LYS A 116 2.28 -5.88 -14.54
CA LYS A 116 3.37 -4.90 -14.42
C LYS A 116 3.69 -4.27 -15.77
N GLN A 117 3.89 -2.96 -15.75
CA GLN A 117 4.48 -2.26 -16.90
C GLN A 117 5.97 -2.61 -16.99
N ILE A 118 6.41 -3.05 -18.18
CA ILE A 118 7.80 -3.45 -18.43
C ILE A 118 8.38 -2.59 -19.55
N ILE A 119 9.53 -1.99 -19.25
CA ILE A 119 10.42 -1.40 -20.26
C ILE A 119 11.66 -2.29 -20.34
N VAL A 120 11.96 -2.75 -21.53
CA VAL A 120 13.15 -3.57 -21.81
C VAL A 120 14.33 -2.66 -22.15
N ILE A 121 15.46 -2.90 -21.52
CA ILE A 121 16.72 -2.19 -21.78
C ILE A 121 17.74 -3.20 -22.29
N TYR A 122 18.07 -3.13 -23.56
CA TYR A 122 19.22 -3.85 -24.11
C TYR A 122 20.49 -3.08 -23.76
N ASN A 123 21.24 -3.61 -22.78
CA ASN A 123 22.52 -3.03 -22.37
C ASN A 123 23.65 -3.64 -23.19
N LEU A 124 24.25 -2.85 -24.08
CA LEU A 124 25.35 -3.29 -24.92
C LEU A 124 26.67 -3.09 -24.19
N PHE A 125 27.46 -4.16 -24.09
CA PHE A 125 28.84 -4.09 -23.65
C PHE A 125 29.81 -3.81 -24.82
N ARG A 126 29.42 -4.23 -26.03
CA ARG A 126 30.11 -3.98 -27.31
C ARG A 126 29.12 -3.52 -28.37
N ASP A 127 29.58 -2.75 -29.35
CA ASP A 127 28.70 -2.23 -30.41
C ASP A 127 28.12 -3.37 -31.28
N GLU A 128 28.91 -4.46 -31.47
CA GLU A 128 28.50 -5.63 -32.24
C GLU A 128 27.33 -6.41 -31.61
N ASP A 129 27.17 -6.31 -30.27
CA ASP A 129 26.10 -7.01 -29.54
C ASP A 129 24.69 -6.56 -30.00
N LYS A 130 24.59 -5.42 -30.68
CA LYS A 130 23.34 -4.92 -31.26
C LYS A 130 22.77 -5.87 -32.30
N GLU A 131 23.60 -6.59 -33.06
CA GLU A 131 23.18 -7.53 -34.08
C GLU A 131 22.49 -8.77 -33.50
N LEU A 132 22.76 -9.07 -32.21
CA LEU A 132 22.21 -10.21 -31.48
C LEU A 132 20.77 -9.96 -31.01
N ILE A 133 20.29 -8.73 -30.94
CA ILE A 133 18.97 -8.37 -30.41
C ILE A 133 17.85 -9.11 -31.13
N HIS A 134 17.92 -9.24 -32.46
CA HIS A 134 16.92 -9.97 -33.23
C HIS A 134 16.85 -11.45 -32.85
N SER A 135 17.99 -12.07 -32.55
CA SER A 135 18.05 -13.46 -32.10
C SER A 135 17.43 -13.59 -30.70
N VAL A 136 17.70 -12.62 -29.79
CA VAL A 136 17.10 -12.58 -28.46
C VAL A 136 15.59 -12.48 -28.56
N GLU A 137 15.05 -11.58 -29.38
CA GLU A 137 13.61 -11.42 -29.58
C GLU A 137 12.93 -12.65 -30.24
N ASN A 138 13.65 -13.43 -30.98
CA ASN A 138 13.17 -14.72 -31.52
C ASN A 138 13.13 -15.79 -30.42
N SER A 139 14.10 -15.77 -29.50
CA SER A 139 14.17 -16.71 -28.37
C SER A 139 13.14 -16.37 -27.28
N VAL A 140 12.79 -15.09 -27.09
CA VAL A 140 11.80 -14.62 -26.11
C VAL A 140 10.75 -13.78 -26.82
N PRO A 141 9.70 -14.39 -27.41
CA PRO A 141 8.69 -13.67 -28.20
C PRO A 141 7.95 -12.58 -27.42
N LEU A 142 7.84 -12.70 -26.09
CA LEU A 142 7.22 -11.69 -25.23
C LEU A 142 7.88 -10.32 -25.32
N LEU A 143 9.19 -10.26 -25.59
CA LEU A 143 9.92 -9.00 -25.73
C LEU A 143 9.35 -8.09 -26.83
N ARG A 144 8.72 -8.68 -27.87
CA ARG A 144 8.16 -7.91 -28.99
C ARG A 144 7.01 -6.99 -28.58
N PHE A 145 6.32 -7.30 -27.50
CA PHE A 145 5.15 -6.56 -27.04
C PHE A 145 5.49 -5.43 -26.07
N HIS A 146 6.75 -5.33 -25.66
CA HIS A 146 7.17 -4.32 -24.68
C HIS A 146 7.91 -3.17 -25.36
N LYS A 147 7.87 -2.00 -24.72
CA LYS A 147 8.69 -0.85 -25.07
C LYS A 147 10.15 -1.15 -24.77
N LYS A 148 11.04 -0.78 -25.68
CA LYS A 148 12.44 -1.17 -25.59
C LYS A 148 13.38 -0.06 -26.03
N ILE A 149 14.51 0.05 -25.34
CA ILE A 149 15.59 0.97 -25.64
C ILE A 149 16.92 0.21 -25.67
N ILE A 150 17.80 0.64 -26.56
CA ILE A 150 19.17 0.11 -26.68
C ILE A 150 20.12 1.19 -26.17
N LEU A 151 20.99 0.84 -25.26
CA LEU A 151 21.97 1.78 -24.69
C LEU A 151 23.22 1.07 -24.19
N LYS A 152 24.23 1.87 -23.84
CA LYS A 152 25.39 1.45 -23.03
C LYS A 152 25.26 2.10 -21.65
N ALA A 153 25.13 1.29 -20.61
CA ALA A 153 24.92 1.80 -19.26
C ALA A 153 26.16 2.44 -18.64
N ASP A 154 27.35 2.18 -19.20
CA ASP A 154 28.62 2.80 -18.85
C ASP A 154 28.86 4.15 -19.56
N ASP A 155 28.05 4.51 -20.58
CA ASP A 155 28.13 5.81 -21.25
C ASP A 155 27.18 6.83 -20.61
N PRO A 156 27.69 7.89 -19.95
CA PRO A 156 26.86 8.92 -19.33
C PRO A 156 25.89 9.62 -20.29
N ARG A 157 26.19 9.62 -21.59
CA ARG A 157 25.31 10.20 -22.64
C ARG A 157 24.00 9.41 -22.80
N SER A 158 23.97 8.15 -22.39
CA SER A 158 22.78 7.30 -22.41
C SER A 158 21.72 7.73 -21.38
N ARG A 159 22.09 8.54 -20.37
CA ARG A 159 21.17 8.93 -19.30
C ARG A 159 19.95 9.71 -19.79
N LYS A 160 20.18 10.77 -20.54
CA LYS A 160 19.08 11.62 -21.01
C LYS A 160 18.10 10.81 -21.91
N PRO A 161 18.56 10.08 -22.93
CA PRO A 161 17.69 9.20 -23.71
C PRO A 161 16.90 8.21 -22.86
N LEU A 162 17.53 7.61 -21.84
CA LEU A 162 16.84 6.66 -20.94
C LEU A 162 15.75 7.33 -20.11
N VAL A 163 16.05 8.48 -19.51
CA VAL A 163 15.05 9.23 -18.71
C VAL A 163 13.88 9.69 -19.58
N ASP A 164 14.16 10.28 -20.75
CA ASP A 164 13.13 10.72 -21.68
C ASP A 164 12.27 9.51 -22.12
N PHE A 165 12.89 8.35 -22.43
CA PHE A 165 12.19 7.14 -22.80
C PHE A 165 11.29 6.59 -21.69
N ILE A 166 11.74 6.64 -20.45
CA ILE A 166 10.91 6.26 -19.29
C ILE A 166 9.70 7.19 -19.18
N LEU A 167 9.91 8.50 -19.28
CA LEU A 167 8.83 9.48 -19.18
C LEU A 167 7.79 9.31 -20.29
N ASP A 168 8.22 9.03 -21.52
CA ASP A 168 7.34 8.88 -22.68
C ASP A 168 6.57 7.55 -22.70
N ASN A 169 7.03 6.54 -21.99
CA ASN A 169 6.48 5.18 -22.07
C ASN A 169 5.94 4.63 -20.75
N TYR A 170 6.16 5.32 -19.62
CA TYR A 170 5.55 4.96 -18.35
C TYR A 170 4.18 5.64 -18.22
N GLU A 171 3.14 4.84 -18.26
CA GLU A 171 1.80 5.30 -17.94
C GLU A 171 1.57 5.17 -16.43
N ARG A 172 1.52 6.32 -15.76
CA ARG A 172 1.13 6.31 -14.34
C ARG A 172 -0.27 5.74 -14.25
N ASP A 173 -0.42 4.71 -13.42
CA ASP A 173 -1.75 4.15 -13.16
C ASP A 173 -2.67 5.24 -12.59
N ASN A 174 -3.42 5.90 -13.47
CA ASN A 174 -4.40 6.92 -13.14
C ASN A 174 -5.71 6.33 -12.60
N THR A 175 -5.80 5.01 -12.43
CA THR A 175 -6.89 4.37 -11.66
C THR A 175 -6.74 4.64 -10.17
N SER A 176 -6.10 5.77 -9.82
CA SER A 176 -6.04 6.23 -8.45
C SER A 176 -7.48 6.50 -8.00
N SER A 177 -8.04 5.59 -7.21
CA SER A 177 -9.24 5.94 -6.46
C SER A 177 -8.96 7.24 -5.71
N GLU A 178 -9.85 8.19 -5.85
CA GLU A 178 -9.77 9.41 -5.06
C GLU A 178 -9.69 9.05 -3.59
N LEU A 179 -8.84 9.76 -2.84
CA LEU A 179 -8.69 9.49 -1.40
C LEU A 179 -10.03 9.62 -0.68
N LEU A 180 -10.83 10.62 -1.07
CA LEU A 180 -12.15 10.93 -0.54
C LEU A 180 -13.05 11.36 -1.72
N PRO A 181 -13.75 10.44 -2.39
CA PRO A 181 -14.56 10.75 -3.58
C PRO A 181 -15.80 11.63 -3.28
N PHE A 182 -16.11 11.82 -2.02
CA PHE A 182 -17.26 12.63 -1.56
C PHE A 182 -16.86 14.04 -1.10
N ILE A 183 -15.63 14.51 -1.44
CA ILE A 183 -15.23 15.88 -1.12
C ILE A 183 -16.01 16.87 -2.01
N GLU A 184 -16.58 17.86 -1.35
CA GLU A 184 -17.26 18.97 -1.96
C GLU A 184 -16.58 20.27 -1.56
N ARG A 185 -16.41 21.17 -2.52
CA ARG A 185 -15.84 22.49 -2.30
C ARG A 185 -16.66 23.28 -1.27
N ASP A 186 -15.98 24.07 -0.45
CA ASP A 186 -16.56 24.97 0.55
C ASP A 186 -17.40 24.25 1.63
N ASN A 187 -17.11 22.96 1.88
CA ASN A 187 -17.71 22.20 2.98
C ASN A 187 -16.70 21.92 4.11
N PHE A 188 -17.22 21.80 5.33
CA PHE A 188 -16.43 21.44 6.51
C PHE A 188 -16.36 19.92 6.66
N TYR A 189 -15.19 19.45 7.11
CA TYR A 189 -14.89 18.06 7.44
C TYR A 189 -14.23 18.02 8.79
N ILE A 190 -14.84 17.34 9.77
CA ILE A 190 -14.23 17.22 11.12
C ILE A 190 -13.35 15.99 11.16
N LEU A 191 -12.08 16.18 11.52
CA LEU A 191 -11.10 15.14 11.73
C LEU A 191 -11.00 14.87 13.22
N VAL A 192 -11.54 13.76 13.71
CA VAL A 192 -11.48 13.37 15.12
C VAL A 192 -10.24 12.50 15.33
N ILE A 193 -9.25 13.08 16.00
CA ILE A 193 -7.91 12.49 16.15
C ILE A 193 -7.64 12.27 17.64
N PRO A 194 -7.65 11.03 18.13
CA PRO A 194 -7.08 10.72 19.43
C PRO A 194 -5.56 10.90 19.34
N MET A 195 -5.00 11.70 20.23
CA MET A 195 -3.54 11.81 20.34
C MET A 195 -3.11 11.00 21.56
N ASP A 196 -2.88 9.74 21.35
CA ASP A 196 -2.43 8.77 22.32
C ASP A 196 -0.91 8.51 22.23
N GLU A 197 -0.43 7.51 22.96
CA GLU A 197 0.98 7.12 22.99
C GLU A 197 1.49 6.56 21.66
N GLU A 198 0.61 6.12 20.75
CA GLU A 198 0.95 5.64 19.40
C GLU A 198 1.14 6.80 18.42
N THR A 199 0.64 7.99 18.75
CA THR A 199 0.80 9.15 17.89
C THR A 199 2.25 9.64 17.91
N PRO A 200 2.94 9.67 16.75
CA PRO A 200 4.35 10.07 16.70
C PRO A 200 4.54 11.51 17.19
N ALA A 201 5.59 11.76 17.96
CA ALA A 201 5.94 13.10 18.38
C ALA A 201 6.16 14.03 17.18
N GLY A 202 5.47 15.17 17.18
CA GLY A 202 5.66 16.26 16.21
C GLY A 202 5.03 16.08 14.83
N ARG A 203 4.21 15.02 14.60
CA ARG A 203 3.47 14.87 13.35
C ARG A 203 2.19 14.04 13.52
N LEU A 204 1.25 14.21 12.62
CA LEU A 204 0.10 13.32 12.48
C LEU A 204 0.50 11.96 11.87
N LEU A 205 -0.31 10.94 12.08
CA LEU A 205 -0.19 9.68 11.33
C LEU A 205 -0.45 9.93 9.84
N ARG A 206 0.14 9.11 8.98
CA ARG A 206 0.01 9.26 7.52
C ARG A 206 -1.45 9.35 7.06
N PRO A 207 -2.39 8.51 7.52
CA PRO A 207 -3.79 8.62 7.12
C PRO A 207 -4.43 9.96 7.46
N GLN A 208 -4.17 10.46 8.65
CA GLN A 208 -4.69 11.74 9.15
C GLN A 208 -4.17 12.90 8.32
N ALA A 209 -2.85 12.97 8.15
CA ALA A 209 -2.17 14.02 7.40
C ALA A 209 -2.57 14.03 5.90
N MET A 210 -2.65 12.87 5.26
CA MET A 210 -3.09 12.74 3.87
C MET A 210 -4.56 13.21 3.70
N THR A 211 -5.42 12.86 4.64
CA THR A 211 -6.82 13.28 4.64
C THR A 211 -6.95 14.80 4.74
N GLU A 212 -6.25 15.42 5.70
CA GLU A 212 -6.23 16.87 5.91
C GLU A 212 -5.72 17.61 4.67
N GLU A 213 -4.59 17.16 4.12
CA GLU A 213 -4.03 17.74 2.89
C GLU A 213 -4.97 17.59 1.70
N TYR A 214 -5.57 16.41 1.52
CA TYR A 214 -6.49 16.16 0.41
C TYR A 214 -7.73 17.05 0.48
N ILE A 215 -8.34 17.21 1.65
CA ILE A 215 -9.49 18.10 1.85
C ILE A 215 -9.10 19.53 1.48
N THR A 216 -7.95 20.01 1.97
CA THR A 216 -7.46 21.38 1.72
C THR A 216 -7.19 21.61 0.22
N ARG A 217 -6.54 20.65 -0.47
CA ARG A 217 -6.26 20.74 -1.91
C ARG A 217 -7.52 20.76 -2.77
N ASN A 218 -8.60 20.15 -2.29
CA ASN A 218 -9.90 20.12 -2.97
C ASN A 218 -10.86 21.20 -2.48
N TRP A 219 -10.33 22.30 -1.89
CA TRP A 219 -11.10 23.46 -1.45
C TRP A 219 -12.11 23.17 -0.34
N GLY A 220 -11.96 22.09 0.40
CA GLY A 220 -12.70 21.80 1.62
C GLY A 220 -12.00 22.44 2.84
N TYR A 221 -12.70 22.49 3.96
CA TYR A 221 -12.21 23.03 5.23
C TYR A 221 -12.04 21.90 6.25
N PRO A 222 -10.82 21.37 6.45
CA PRO A 222 -10.58 20.40 7.52
C PRO A 222 -10.56 21.11 8.88
N VAL A 223 -11.26 20.53 9.85
CA VAL A 223 -11.29 21.02 11.23
C VAL A 223 -10.89 19.87 12.14
N SER A 224 -9.71 19.94 12.73
CA SER A 224 -9.19 18.88 13.58
C SER A 224 -9.69 19.02 15.03
N PHE A 225 -10.25 17.94 15.57
CA PHE A 225 -10.67 17.81 16.97
C PHE A 225 -9.81 16.75 17.65
N ARG A 226 -9.08 17.14 18.69
CA ARG A 226 -8.36 16.20 19.55
C ARG A 226 -9.35 15.55 20.52
N LEU A 227 -9.58 14.24 20.37
CA LEU A 227 -10.42 13.45 21.28
C LEU A 227 -9.55 12.89 22.42
N ASP A 228 -9.98 13.08 23.64
CA ASP A 228 -9.44 12.37 24.80
C ASP A 228 -10.23 11.07 25.01
N LEU A 229 -9.63 9.93 24.59
CA LEU A 229 -10.25 8.62 24.70
C LEU A 229 -10.44 8.19 26.16
N THR A 230 -9.49 8.54 27.03
CA THR A 230 -9.57 8.20 28.47
C THR A 230 -10.74 8.93 29.12
N ALA A 231 -10.86 10.21 28.86
CA ALA A 231 -11.99 10.99 29.38
C ALA A 231 -13.33 10.52 28.75
N ALA A 232 -13.35 10.23 27.44
CA ALA A 232 -14.56 9.82 26.74
C ALA A 232 -15.07 8.42 27.12
N ARG A 233 -14.20 7.54 27.63
CA ARG A 233 -14.53 6.19 28.15
C ARG A 233 -14.58 6.11 29.66
N GLY A 234 -14.13 7.17 30.34
CA GLY A 234 -14.05 7.26 31.81
C GLY A 234 -15.39 7.54 32.49
N ASP A 235 -15.29 7.99 33.73
CA ASP A 235 -16.47 8.23 34.60
C ASP A 235 -17.32 9.45 34.21
N ASN A 236 -16.78 10.35 33.36
CA ASN A 236 -17.49 11.55 32.91
C ASN A 236 -17.37 11.83 31.43
N PRO A 237 -17.94 10.96 30.56
CA PRO A 237 -17.88 11.12 29.12
C PRO A 237 -18.65 12.35 28.59
N GLU A 238 -19.57 12.89 29.39
CA GLU A 238 -20.43 14.02 28.98
C GLU A 238 -19.64 15.34 28.83
N GLU A 239 -18.55 15.53 29.55
CA GLU A 239 -17.70 16.72 29.41
C GLU A 239 -16.97 16.72 28.06
N GLU A 240 -16.37 15.59 27.69
CA GLU A 240 -15.68 15.45 26.41
C GLU A 240 -16.66 15.52 25.24
N LYS A 241 -17.85 14.96 25.39
CA LYS A 241 -18.94 15.09 24.43
C LYS A 241 -19.40 16.55 24.28
N LYS A 242 -19.52 17.30 25.35
CA LYS A 242 -19.83 18.74 25.29
C LYS A 242 -18.77 19.51 24.52
N ARG A 243 -17.50 19.21 24.74
CA ARG A 243 -16.36 19.80 23.98
C ARG A 243 -16.51 19.55 22.48
N PHE A 244 -16.82 18.30 22.09
CA PHE A 244 -17.06 17.95 20.71
C PHE A 244 -18.28 18.68 20.12
N LEU A 245 -19.41 18.69 20.84
CA LEU A 245 -20.62 19.37 20.42
C LEU A 245 -20.46 20.89 20.36
N TYR A 246 -19.63 21.48 21.22
CA TYR A 246 -19.28 22.90 21.17
C TYR A 246 -18.59 23.26 19.86
N LEU A 247 -17.57 22.46 19.46
CA LEU A 247 -16.93 22.63 18.15
C LEU A 247 -17.95 22.49 17.02
N LEU A 248 -18.74 21.43 17.04
CA LEU A 248 -19.72 21.13 15.99
C LEU A 248 -20.76 22.24 15.81
N ASN A 249 -21.26 22.79 16.91
CA ASN A 249 -22.27 23.84 16.88
C ASN A 249 -21.69 25.25 16.63
N GLY A 250 -20.38 25.41 16.81
CA GLY A 250 -19.66 26.65 16.48
C GLY A 250 -19.38 26.85 15.00
N LEU A 251 -19.55 25.81 14.17
CA LEU A 251 -19.39 25.93 12.73
C LEU A 251 -20.56 26.68 12.09
N VAL A 252 -20.27 27.60 11.19
CA VAL A 252 -21.28 28.36 10.44
C VAL A 252 -22.16 27.51 9.52
N LYS A 253 -21.71 26.31 9.19
CA LYS A 253 -22.41 25.34 8.36
C LYS A 253 -22.16 23.94 8.92
N ARG A 254 -23.16 23.07 8.87
CA ARG A 254 -23.00 21.65 9.23
C ARG A 254 -21.88 21.01 8.43
N PRO A 255 -20.98 20.25 9.05
CA PRO A 255 -19.95 19.51 8.32
C PRO A 255 -20.58 18.42 7.43
N ARG A 256 -19.97 18.20 6.29
CA ARG A 256 -20.41 17.17 5.34
C ARG A 256 -20.12 15.77 5.88
N CYS A 257 -18.97 15.61 6.53
CA CYS A 257 -18.55 14.32 7.07
C CYS A 257 -17.66 14.51 8.30
N ILE A 258 -17.75 13.56 9.22
CA ILE A 258 -16.81 13.36 10.32
C ILE A 258 -15.93 12.17 9.96
N ILE A 259 -14.61 12.34 10.03
CA ILE A 259 -13.62 11.29 9.78
C ILE A 259 -12.88 11.03 11.09
N THR A 260 -13.03 9.84 11.64
CA THR A 260 -12.49 9.51 12.97
C THR A 260 -11.44 8.41 12.92
N ASP A 261 -10.68 8.26 13.97
CA ASP A 261 -9.86 7.07 14.15
C ASP A 261 -10.74 5.84 14.42
N SER A 262 -10.32 4.67 13.93
CA SER A 262 -11.08 3.43 14.10
C SER A 262 -11.26 3.03 15.56
N GLN A 263 -10.28 3.32 16.40
CA GLN A 263 -10.36 3.07 17.83
C GLN A 263 -11.43 3.91 18.56
N ALA A 264 -11.87 5.02 17.97
CA ALA A 264 -12.91 5.88 18.56
C ALA A 264 -14.33 5.57 18.05
N MET A 265 -14.52 4.48 17.29
CA MET A 265 -15.82 4.15 16.69
C MET A 265 -16.91 3.83 17.72
N ASP A 266 -16.56 3.25 18.87
CA ASP A 266 -17.47 2.98 19.99
C ASP A 266 -18.09 4.28 20.57
N ILE A 267 -17.37 5.38 20.47
CA ILE A 267 -17.76 6.73 20.91
C ILE A 267 -18.46 7.46 19.76
N MET A 268 -17.81 7.59 18.62
CA MET A 268 -18.26 8.44 17.52
C MET A 268 -19.52 7.90 16.82
N SER A 269 -19.76 6.59 16.84
CA SER A 269 -21.03 6.03 16.39
C SER A 269 -22.25 6.58 17.14
N LYS A 270 -22.08 6.94 18.42
CA LYS A 270 -23.11 7.48 19.31
C LYS A 270 -23.16 9.01 19.32
N TRP A 271 -22.01 9.70 19.18
CA TRP A 271 -21.93 11.16 19.28
C TRP A 271 -22.17 11.85 17.94
N CYS A 272 -21.86 11.21 16.83
CA CYS A 272 -22.08 11.77 15.51
C CYS A 272 -23.59 11.88 15.21
N PRO A 273 -24.11 13.10 14.93
CA PRO A 273 -25.50 13.30 14.58
C PRO A 273 -25.93 12.45 13.35
N ALA A 274 -27.22 12.14 13.27
CA ALA A 274 -27.74 11.26 12.20
C ALA A 274 -27.69 11.91 10.81
N ASP A 275 -27.70 13.24 10.76
CA ASP A 275 -27.67 14.07 9.56
C ASP A 275 -26.25 14.32 9.02
N ILE A 276 -25.21 13.86 9.73
CA ILE A 276 -23.81 14.02 9.34
C ILE A 276 -23.24 12.65 8.99
N ASP A 277 -22.56 12.57 7.85
CA ASP A 277 -21.86 11.35 7.46
C ASP A 277 -20.66 11.08 8.38
N LEU A 278 -20.35 9.81 8.57
CA LEU A 278 -19.25 9.33 9.42
C LEU A 278 -18.43 8.30 8.64
N THR A 279 -17.12 8.40 8.72
CA THR A 279 -16.20 7.36 8.26
C THR A 279 -14.94 7.33 9.11
N THR A 280 -13.96 6.44 8.79
CA THR A 280 -12.71 6.33 9.54
C THR A 280 -11.48 6.54 8.66
N PHE A 281 -10.37 7.00 9.25
CA PHE A 281 -9.09 7.10 8.53
C PHE A 281 -8.62 5.76 7.98
N SER A 282 -8.92 4.66 8.65
CA SER A 282 -8.60 3.31 8.20
C SER A 282 -9.40 2.93 6.93
N ILE A 283 -10.69 3.34 6.84
CA ILE A 283 -11.50 3.14 5.63
C ILE A 283 -11.01 4.03 4.48
N VAL A 284 -10.67 5.30 4.76
CA VAL A 284 -10.05 6.21 3.79
C VAL A 284 -8.81 5.57 3.18
N MET A 285 -7.91 5.07 4.05
CA MET A 285 -6.66 4.46 3.59
C MET A 285 -6.89 3.19 2.80
N ILE A 286 -7.75 2.28 3.27
CA ILE A 286 -7.92 1.01 2.56
C ILE A 286 -8.62 1.21 1.20
N ASN A 287 -9.55 2.15 1.09
CA ASN A 287 -10.14 2.51 -0.20
C ASN A 287 -9.07 2.99 -1.18
N TYR A 288 -8.23 3.92 -0.74
CA TYR A 288 -7.14 4.47 -1.54
C TYR A 288 -6.11 3.40 -1.91
N MET A 289 -5.65 2.62 -0.94
CA MET A 289 -4.62 1.60 -1.12
C MET A 289 -5.09 0.42 -1.98
N SER A 290 -6.40 0.11 -1.95
CA SER A 290 -7.01 -0.98 -2.73
C SER A 290 -7.45 -0.58 -4.14
N GLY A 291 -7.23 0.69 -4.54
CA GLY A 291 -7.72 1.16 -5.84
C GLY A 291 -9.25 1.24 -5.93
N GLY A 292 -9.94 1.57 -4.83
CA GLY A 292 -11.39 1.72 -4.79
C GLY A 292 -12.17 0.41 -4.56
N LYS A 293 -11.51 -0.69 -4.21
CA LYS A 293 -12.17 -2.00 -3.97
C LYS A 293 -12.82 -2.10 -2.58
N LEU A 294 -13.25 -0.97 -1.98
CA LEU A 294 -13.83 -0.93 -0.64
C LEU A 294 -15.02 -1.88 -0.47
N SER A 295 -15.84 -2.07 -1.50
CA SER A 295 -16.99 -2.98 -1.48
C SER A 295 -16.62 -4.44 -1.15
N ASN A 296 -15.42 -4.90 -1.56
CA ASN A 296 -14.96 -6.25 -1.24
C ASN A 296 -14.67 -6.40 0.25
N PHE A 297 -14.07 -5.36 0.86
CA PHE A 297 -13.81 -5.33 2.31
C PHE A 297 -15.10 -5.29 3.13
N VAL A 298 -16.14 -4.61 2.64
CA VAL A 298 -17.46 -4.58 3.28
C VAL A 298 -18.12 -5.97 3.22
N LYS A 299 -18.11 -6.61 2.04
CA LYS A 299 -18.59 -8.00 1.90
C LYS A 299 -17.86 -8.97 2.82
N GLY A 300 -16.52 -8.82 2.94
CA GLY A 300 -15.72 -9.63 3.87
C GLY A 300 -16.15 -9.45 5.33
N ALA A 301 -16.47 -8.22 5.76
CA ALA A 301 -17.00 -7.99 7.12
C ALA A 301 -18.34 -8.66 7.38
N GLU A 302 -19.21 -8.73 6.38
CA GLU A 302 -20.51 -9.42 6.51
C GLU A 302 -20.34 -10.93 6.74
N THR A 303 -19.24 -11.53 6.24
CA THR A 303 -18.95 -12.96 6.48
C THR A 303 -18.54 -13.25 7.93
N ALA A 304 -18.12 -12.25 8.70
CA ALA A 304 -17.77 -12.44 10.10
C ALA A 304 -18.94 -13.00 10.93
N GLY A 305 -20.18 -12.72 10.55
CA GLY A 305 -21.37 -13.29 11.18
C GLY A 305 -21.51 -14.82 11.04
N ASN A 306 -20.73 -15.44 10.14
CA ASN A 306 -20.75 -16.89 9.89
C ASN A 306 -19.61 -17.62 10.62
N LEU A 307 -18.74 -16.93 11.33
CA LEU A 307 -17.63 -17.51 12.08
C LEU A 307 -18.12 -18.47 13.17
N LYS A 308 -17.45 -19.59 13.31
CA LYS A 308 -17.78 -20.68 14.25
C LYS A 308 -16.58 -21.02 15.12
N SER A 309 -16.83 -21.62 16.28
CA SER A 309 -15.78 -22.18 17.12
C SER A 309 -14.90 -23.15 16.32
N GLY A 310 -13.61 -22.98 16.39
CA GLY A 310 -12.61 -23.75 15.63
C GLY A 310 -12.12 -23.04 14.36
N ASP A 311 -12.83 -22.05 13.84
CA ASP A 311 -12.35 -21.22 12.73
C ASP A 311 -11.09 -20.43 13.11
N SER A 312 -10.31 -20.06 12.11
CA SER A 312 -9.12 -19.22 12.29
C SER A 312 -9.25 -17.93 11.51
N ILE A 313 -8.88 -16.82 12.12
CA ILE A 313 -8.78 -15.53 11.45
C ILE A 313 -7.34 -15.02 11.48
N LEU A 314 -6.96 -14.27 10.44
CA LEU A 314 -5.66 -13.63 10.37
C LEU A 314 -5.82 -12.11 10.53
N ILE A 315 -5.10 -11.53 11.49
CA ILE A 315 -4.90 -10.09 11.58
C ILE A 315 -3.63 -9.74 10.84
N ALA A 316 -3.77 -9.00 9.73
CA ALA A 316 -2.69 -8.64 8.84
C ALA A 316 -2.26 -7.17 9.02
N GLU A 317 -1.14 -6.96 9.68
CA GLU A 317 -0.54 -5.64 9.87
C GLU A 317 0.62 -5.41 8.90
N ALA A 318 0.56 -4.31 8.16
CA ALA A 318 1.56 -3.96 7.15
C ALA A 318 2.82 -3.29 7.73
N CYS A 319 2.89 -3.03 9.01
CA CYS A 319 3.98 -2.34 9.68
C CYS A 319 4.45 -3.08 10.94
N ASN A 320 5.71 -2.78 11.32
CA ASN A 320 6.27 -3.15 12.60
C ASN A 320 6.48 -1.86 13.41
N HIS A 321 5.44 -1.37 14.06
CA HIS A 321 5.58 -0.27 15.02
C HIS A 321 5.74 -0.80 16.45
N SER A 322 6.29 0.04 17.32
CA SER A 322 6.30 -0.28 18.75
C SER A 322 4.86 -0.25 19.26
N ARG A 323 4.36 -1.39 19.69
CA ARG A 323 3.02 -1.51 20.23
C ARG A 323 3.03 -1.09 21.67
N VAL A 324 2.21 -0.10 22.00
CA VAL A 324 2.08 0.42 23.36
C VAL A 324 0.61 0.40 23.73
N GLY A 325 0.30 -0.08 24.92
CA GLY A 325 -1.04 0.01 25.49
C GLY A 325 -2.11 -0.84 24.77
N GLU A 326 -3.21 -0.20 24.38
CA GLU A 326 -4.40 -0.84 23.79
C GLU A 326 -4.35 -0.87 22.24
N ASP A 327 -3.31 -1.47 21.66
CA ASP A 327 -3.18 -1.64 20.21
C ASP A 327 -4.40 -2.30 19.58
N ILE A 328 -4.87 -1.77 18.44
CA ILE A 328 -6.08 -2.24 17.76
C ILE A 328 -5.95 -3.69 17.31
N GLY A 329 -4.84 -4.02 16.68
CA GLY A 329 -4.63 -5.34 16.05
C GLY A 329 -4.31 -6.44 17.05
N THR A 330 -3.53 -6.14 18.09
CA THR A 330 -3.04 -7.16 19.03
C THR A 330 -3.86 -7.26 20.32
N VAL A 331 -4.65 -6.24 20.66
CA VAL A 331 -5.43 -6.21 21.91
C VAL A 331 -6.93 -6.06 21.64
N GLN A 332 -7.36 -4.97 20.96
CA GLN A 332 -8.78 -4.65 20.85
C GLN A 332 -9.54 -5.66 19.97
N ILE A 333 -9.05 -5.95 18.76
CA ILE A 333 -9.71 -6.90 17.85
C ILE A 333 -9.72 -8.32 18.42
N PRO A 334 -8.59 -8.88 18.94
CA PRO A 334 -8.61 -10.19 19.59
C PRO A 334 -9.60 -10.27 20.75
N ALA A 335 -9.66 -9.27 21.62
CA ALA A 335 -10.61 -9.25 22.74
C ALA A 335 -12.07 -9.20 22.26
N LEU A 336 -12.37 -8.46 21.19
CA LEU A 336 -13.69 -8.43 20.57
C LEU A 336 -14.05 -9.76 19.92
N VAL A 337 -13.11 -10.40 19.23
CA VAL A 337 -13.31 -11.71 18.60
C VAL A 337 -13.61 -12.76 19.66
N GLU A 338 -12.84 -12.85 20.73
CA GLU A 338 -13.09 -13.79 21.83
C GLU A 338 -14.47 -13.57 22.47
N LYS A 339 -14.87 -12.31 22.63
CA LYS A 339 -16.18 -11.98 23.22
C LYS A 339 -17.36 -12.31 22.32
N ILE A 340 -17.25 -12.08 21.00
CA ILE A 340 -18.37 -12.18 20.04
C ILE A 340 -18.41 -13.55 19.37
N TYR A 341 -17.24 -14.14 19.11
CA TYR A 341 -17.05 -15.42 18.42
C TYR A 341 -16.19 -16.38 19.26
N PRO A 342 -16.70 -16.88 20.41
CA PRO A 342 -15.94 -17.72 21.31
C PRO A 342 -15.37 -18.96 20.61
N GLY A 343 -14.06 -19.21 20.83
CA GLY A 343 -13.36 -20.37 20.24
C GLY A 343 -12.86 -20.15 18.81
N VAL A 344 -12.99 -18.96 18.23
CA VAL A 344 -12.29 -18.57 17.00
C VAL A 344 -10.84 -18.25 17.34
N LYS A 345 -9.91 -18.82 16.56
CA LYS A 345 -8.48 -18.60 16.75
C LYS A 345 -8.03 -17.33 16.03
N VAL A 346 -7.21 -16.52 16.69
CA VAL A 346 -6.62 -15.30 16.12
C VAL A 346 -5.14 -15.54 15.88
N GLU A 347 -4.71 -15.43 14.64
CA GLU A 347 -3.32 -15.42 14.22
C GLU A 347 -2.91 -14.05 13.68
N HIS A 348 -1.61 -13.75 13.71
CA HIS A 348 -1.10 -12.44 13.28
C HIS A 348 -0.04 -12.59 12.19
N ASN A 349 -0.08 -11.69 11.21
CA ASN A 349 1.00 -11.48 10.25
C ASN A 349 1.47 -10.03 10.36
N PHE A 350 2.71 -9.83 10.74
CA PHE A 350 3.30 -8.51 10.95
C PHE A 350 4.32 -8.17 9.86
N GLY A 351 4.31 -6.90 9.44
CA GLY A 351 5.29 -6.36 8.54
C GLY A 351 4.91 -6.42 7.07
N ARG A 352 5.92 -6.16 6.24
CA ARG A 352 5.72 -5.96 4.79
C ARG A 352 5.47 -7.26 4.04
N GLU A 353 5.97 -8.37 4.55
CA GLU A 353 5.79 -9.69 3.94
C GLU A 353 4.40 -10.23 4.24
N PHE A 354 3.81 -10.92 3.26
CA PHE A 354 2.51 -11.56 3.40
C PHE A 354 2.68 -13.08 3.27
N GLN A 355 1.78 -13.84 3.86
CA GLN A 355 1.81 -15.29 3.80
C GLN A 355 1.62 -15.80 2.36
N ASP A 356 2.15 -16.97 2.05
CA ASP A 356 1.96 -17.61 0.76
C ASP A 356 0.50 -18.10 0.60
N ASN A 357 0.01 -18.22 -0.62
CA ASN A 357 -1.39 -18.54 -0.90
C ASN A 357 -1.88 -19.83 -0.19
N SER A 358 -1.04 -20.87 -0.16
CA SER A 358 -1.36 -22.13 0.54
C SER A 358 -1.54 -21.99 2.05
N GLU A 359 -0.94 -20.97 2.66
CA GLU A 359 -1.13 -20.68 4.09
C GLU A 359 -2.36 -19.81 4.33
N LEU A 360 -2.77 -19.00 3.34
CA LEU A 360 -3.94 -18.14 3.46
C LEU A 360 -5.25 -18.92 3.43
N GLU A 361 -5.33 -20.03 2.71
CA GLU A 361 -6.53 -20.86 2.56
C GLU A 361 -7.12 -21.38 3.88
N LYS A 362 -6.30 -21.48 4.93
CA LYS A 362 -6.75 -21.98 6.25
C LYS A 362 -7.63 -20.98 7.03
N TYR A 363 -7.64 -19.70 6.62
CA TYR A 363 -8.36 -18.66 7.34
C TYR A 363 -9.79 -18.48 6.81
N SER A 364 -10.74 -18.33 7.74
CA SER A 364 -12.13 -18.04 7.45
C SER A 364 -12.38 -16.55 7.20
N LEU A 365 -11.47 -15.69 7.69
CA LEU A 365 -11.52 -14.23 7.49
C LEU A 365 -10.12 -13.64 7.68
N ILE A 366 -9.77 -12.65 6.86
CA ILE A 366 -8.56 -11.84 7.05
C ILE A 366 -8.95 -10.40 7.37
N ILE A 367 -8.41 -9.87 8.47
CA ILE A 367 -8.66 -8.50 8.93
C ILE A 367 -7.37 -7.68 8.71
N HIS A 368 -7.36 -6.82 7.71
CA HIS A 368 -6.20 -6.04 7.33
C HIS A 368 -6.20 -4.65 7.99
N CYS A 369 -5.03 -4.15 8.39
CA CYS A 369 -4.88 -2.75 8.78
C CYS A 369 -5.07 -1.81 7.57
N GLY A 370 -4.99 -0.48 7.77
CA GLY A 370 -5.09 0.51 6.69
C GLY A 370 -3.98 0.46 5.64
N GLY A 371 -2.90 -0.31 5.88
CA GLY A 371 -1.81 -0.49 4.92
C GLY A 371 -0.95 0.77 4.67
N CYS A 372 -0.96 1.73 5.58
CA CYS A 372 -0.31 3.03 5.41
C CYS A 372 1.23 2.98 5.23
N MET A 373 1.88 1.87 5.57
CA MET A 373 3.34 1.68 5.52
C MET A 373 3.84 0.84 4.34
N ILE A 374 2.95 0.36 3.49
CA ILE A 374 3.31 -0.34 2.25
C ILE A 374 2.92 0.49 1.02
N SER A 375 3.43 0.10 -0.16
CA SER A 375 3.04 0.72 -1.42
C SER A 375 1.64 0.26 -1.86
N ARG A 376 0.98 1.05 -2.72
CA ARG A 376 -0.29 0.65 -3.34
C ARG A 376 -0.15 -0.65 -4.13
N GLN A 377 0.95 -0.81 -4.87
CA GLN A 377 1.25 -2.01 -5.63
C GLN A 377 1.30 -3.25 -4.73
N LYS A 378 1.94 -3.14 -3.57
CA LYS A 378 1.99 -4.25 -2.61
C LYS A 378 0.61 -4.56 -2.02
N MET A 379 -0.21 -3.56 -1.75
CA MET A 379 -1.60 -3.77 -1.32
C MET A 379 -2.42 -4.44 -2.43
N THR A 380 -2.31 -3.98 -3.66
CA THR A 380 -2.98 -4.58 -4.82
C THR A 380 -2.58 -6.04 -5.00
N ALA A 381 -1.29 -6.36 -4.83
CA ALA A 381 -0.81 -7.73 -4.88
C ALA A 381 -1.42 -8.60 -3.76
N ARG A 382 -1.47 -8.09 -2.51
CA ARG A 382 -2.13 -8.80 -1.39
C ARG A 382 -3.60 -9.09 -1.68
N ILE A 383 -4.34 -8.09 -2.20
CA ILE A 383 -5.75 -8.25 -2.54
C ILE A 383 -5.92 -9.29 -3.65
N ARG A 384 -5.06 -9.26 -4.68
CA ARG A 384 -5.09 -10.26 -5.74
C ARG A 384 -4.82 -11.67 -5.21
N ASP A 385 -3.82 -11.83 -4.32
CA ASP A 385 -3.51 -13.11 -3.70
C ASP A 385 -4.72 -13.61 -2.87
N LEU A 386 -5.42 -12.73 -2.14
CA LEU A 386 -6.64 -13.06 -1.39
C LEU A 386 -7.83 -13.40 -2.30
N ASP A 387 -8.03 -12.64 -3.38
CA ASP A 387 -9.07 -12.90 -4.38
C ASP A 387 -8.83 -14.26 -5.06
N ALA A 388 -7.56 -14.63 -5.34
CA ALA A 388 -7.18 -15.89 -5.96
C ALA A 388 -7.47 -17.12 -5.08
N VAL A 389 -7.25 -17.01 -3.77
CA VAL A 389 -7.56 -18.09 -2.81
C VAL A 389 -9.03 -18.06 -2.34
N GLY A 390 -9.78 -17.01 -2.66
CA GLY A 390 -11.20 -16.89 -2.29
C GLY A 390 -11.47 -16.69 -0.81
N VAL A 391 -10.47 -16.28 -0.01
CA VAL A 391 -10.63 -16.02 1.41
C VAL A 391 -11.25 -14.64 1.63
N PRO A 392 -12.35 -14.52 2.39
CA PRO A 392 -12.94 -13.24 2.72
C PRO A 392 -11.95 -12.34 3.47
N TYR A 393 -11.96 -11.05 3.13
CA TYR A 393 -11.10 -10.09 3.81
C TYR A 393 -11.82 -8.79 4.12
N THR A 394 -11.45 -8.17 5.22
CA THR A 394 -11.98 -6.89 5.66
C THR A 394 -10.86 -6.00 6.22
N ASN A 395 -11.23 -4.83 6.72
CA ASN A 395 -10.33 -3.83 7.26
C ASN A 395 -10.72 -3.49 8.71
N TYR A 396 -9.76 -3.02 9.51
CA TYR A 396 -9.98 -2.66 10.93
C TYR A 396 -11.19 -1.76 11.12
N GLY A 397 -11.28 -0.64 10.39
CA GLY A 397 -12.38 0.31 10.54
C GLY A 397 -13.74 -0.29 10.15
N ILE A 398 -13.78 -1.11 9.11
CA ILE A 398 -15.00 -1.79 8.66
C ILE A 398 -15.39 -2.88 9.66
N PHE A 399 -14.45 -3.71 10.10
CA PHE A 399 -14.70 -4.76 11.08
C PHE A 399 -15.21 -4.19 12.40
N LEU A 400 -14.52 -3.21 12.97
CA LEU A 400 -14.93 -2.54 14.21
C LEU A 400 -16.31 -1.87 14.07
N SER A 401 -16.63 -1.33 12.90
CA SER A 401 -17.97 -0.79 12.64
C SER A 401 -19.02 -1.87 12.55
N ALA A 402 -18.71 -3.01 11.91
CA ALA A 402 -19.63 -4.14 11.76
C ALA A 402 -19.98 -4.78 13.12
N VAL A 403 -19.00 -4.95 14.00
CA VAL A 403 -19.24 -5.51 15.36
C VAL A 403 -20.02 -4.56 16.27
N ASN A 404 -20.00 -3.25 15.99
CA ASN A 404 -20.89 -2.27 16.64
C ASN A 404 -22.31 -2.25 16.04
N GLY A 405 -22.59 -3.13 15.09
CA GLY A 405 -23.92 -3.35 14.50
C GLY A 405 -24.07 -2.80 13.09
N ARG A 406 -25.06 -3.36 12.36
CA ARG A 406 -25.30 -3.02 10.95
C ARG A 406 -25.55 -1.53 10.70
N ALA A 407 -26.18 -0.83 11.64
CA ALA A 407 -26.40 0.61 11.54
C ALA A 407 -25.09 1.42 11.57
N ALA A 408 -24.14 1.01 12.42
CA ALA A 408 -22.82 1.63 12.48
C ALA A 408 -22.02 1.37 11.20
N LEU A 409 -22.03 0.14 10.69
CA LEU A 409 -21.39 -0.20 9.43
C LEU A 409 -21.98 0.61 8.27
N ARG A 410 -23.31 0.64 8.15
CA ARG A 410 -24.00 1.44 7.12
C ARG A 410 -23.58 2.91 7.17
N LYS A 411 -23.48 3.48 8.37
CA LYS A 411 -23.12 4.88 8.54
C LYS A 411 -21.73 5.20 8.02
N VAL A 412 -20.73 4.33 8.23
CA VAL A 412 -19.35 4.59 7.83
C VAL A 412 -19.06 4.30 6.35
N VAL A 413 -19.88 3.47 5.69
CA VAL A 413 -19.71 3.16 4.26
C VAL A 413 -20.63 3.99 3.36
N LYS A 414 -21.65 4.64 3.91
CA LYS A 414 -22.57 5.52 3.18
C LYS A 414 -21.86 6.62 2.37
N PRO A 415 -20.85 7.35 2.92
CA PRO A 415 -20.15 8.39 2.16
C PRO A 415 -19.49 7.86 0.88
N TRP A 416 -19.18 6.58 0.85
CA TRP A 416 -18.53 5.87 -0.26
C TRP A 416 -19.53 5.36 -1.32
N GLY A 417 -20.82 5.64 -1.17
CA GLY A 417 -21.87 5.15 -2.06
C GLY A 417 -22.14 3.64 -1.94
N ILE A 418 -21.75 3.01 -0.82
CA ILE A 418 -21.97 1.59 -0.58
C ILE A 418 -23.26 1.42 0.25
N GLU A 419 -24.21 0.67 -0.32
CA GLU A 419 -25.44 0.28 0.35
C GLU A 419 -25.33 -1.14 0.91
N ILE A 420 -25.81 -1.36 2.18
CA ILE A 420 -25.78 -2.65 2.87
C ILE A 420 -27.10 -2.90 3.61
#